data_3c07dacba0304f4dc4617421c5c22770
#
_entry.id   3c07dacba0304f4dc4617421c5c22770
#
_cell.length_a   1.000
_cell.length_b   1.000
_cell.length_c   1.000
_cell.angle_alpha   90.00
_cell.angle_beta   90.00
_cell.angle_gamma   90.00
#
_symmetry.space_group_name_H-M   'P 1'
#
loop_
_entity.id
_entity.type
_entity.pdbx_description
1 polymer ?
#
loop_
_entity_poly.entity_id
_entity_poly.type
_entity_poly.pdbx_seq_one_letter_code
_entity_poly.pdbx_strand_id
1 'polypeptide(L)'
;MAILTPPAGSPEELFRKYLPELGLDADAGLVDALAAYLRLLDKWNQAFNLTSIRDPAEMVVRHVLDSLSARPFVKGERVLDVGCGAGLPGIPLALADPGRSYTLLDSGGKKVRFVRQVIAELKIRNASAVQMRVEDYAPMQLFDTVTSRAFAALPDFIRGAGRLVARDGRLLAMKGRLPTDELEALPDGWEIEAVTAVQVPGLDAQRHMIVVSRRADGTGADS
;
A
#
# COMPACT_ATOMS: atom_id res chain seq x y z
N MET A 1 -2.39 18.54 -18.71
CA MET A 1 -2.81 17.87 -17.45
C MET A 1 -4.31 18.08 -17.33
N ALA A 2 -5.11 17.08 -17.68
CA ALA A 2 -6.57 17.19 -17.58
C ALA A 2 -6.91 17.28 -16.08
N ILE A 3 -7.58 18.36 -15.68
CA ILE A 3 -8.16 18.49 -14.35
C ILE A 3 -9.36 17.57 -14.33
N LEU A 4 -9.18 16.40 -13.76
CA LEU A 4 -10.29 15.47 -13.52
C LEU A 4 -11.24 16.14 -12.54
N THR A 5 -12.49 16.28 -12.93
CA THR A 5 -13.55 16.63 -12.01
C THR A 5 -13.66 15.50 -11.00
N PRO A 6 -13.56 15.75 -9.68
CA PRO A 6 -13.75 14.72 -8.68
C PRO A 6 -15.08 14.01 -8.89
N PRO A 7 -15.17 12.69 -8.64
CA PRO A 7 -16.45 12.01 -8.75
C PRO A 7 -17.45 12.64 -7.74
N ALA A 8 -18.69 12.89 -8.20
CA ALA A 8 -19.71 13.43 -7.34
C ALA A 8 -20.28 12.36 -6.38
N GLY A 9 -20.46 12.70 -5.12
CA GLY A 9 -21.05 11.83 -4.10
C GLY A 9 -20.30 11.87 -2.77
N SER A 10 -20.94 11.40 -1.73
CA SER A 10 -20.28 11.17 -0.43
C SER A 10 -19.26 10.05 -0.52
N PRO A 11 -18.27 9.99 0.38
CA PRO A 11 -17.34 8.88 0.45
C PRO A 11 -18.03 7.52 0.53
N GLU A 12 -19.09 7.40 1.31
CA GLU A 12 -19.86 6.17 1.48
C GLU A 12 -20.56 5.75 0.18
N GLU A 13 -21.14 6.69 -0.57
CA GLU A 13 -21.76 6.42 -1.89
C GLU A 13 -20.70 5.95 -2.89
N LEU A 14 -19.54 6.60 -2.92
CA LEU A 14 -18.45 6.25 -3.81
C LEU A 14 -17.86 4.86 -3.46
N PHE A 15 -17.72 4.52 -2.17
CA PHE A 15 -17.30 3.18 -1.78
C PHE A 15 -18.30 2.12 -2.20
N ARG A 16 -19.61 2.33 -1.95
CA ARG A 16 -20.65 1.38 -2.41
C ARG A 16 -20.64 1.18 -3.92
N LYS A 17 -20.34 2.22 -4.68
CA LYS A 17 -20.24 2.15 -6.13
C LYS A 17 -19.00 1.38 -6.61
N TYR A 18 -17.83 1.65 -6.04
CA TYR A 18 -16.56 1.25 -6.63
C TYR A 18 -15.90 0.02 -5.99
N LEU A 19 -16.21 -0.34 -4.74
CA LEU A 19 -15.64 -1.55 -4.12
C LEU A 19 -15.95 -2.83 -4.90
N PRO A 20 -17.16 -3.04 -5.44
CA PRO A 20 -17.45 -4.21 -6.27
C PRO A 20 -16.58 -4.32 -7.53
N GLU A 21 -16.17 -3.19 -8.12
CA GLU A 21 -15.27 -3.19 -9.28
C GLU A 21 -13.84 -3.68 -8.93
N LEU A 22 -13.48 -3.63 -7.63
CA LEU A 22 -12.23 -4.19 -7.09
C LEU A 22 -12.40 -5.61 -6.51
N GLY A 23 -13.55 -6.24 -6.73
CA GLY A 23 -13.86 -7.57 -6.20
C GLY A 23 -14.01 -7.60 -4.67
N LEU A 24 -14.50 -6.51 -4.09
CA LEU A 24 -14.78 -6.37 -2.67
C LEU A 24 -16.27 -6.19 -2.43
N ASP A 25 -16.80 -6.86 -1.41
CA ASP A 25 -18.17 -6.61 -0.97
C ASP A 25 -18.26 -5.23 -0.34
N ALA A 26 -19.21 -4.44 -0.80
CA ALA A 26 -19.50 -3.12 -0.24
C ALA A 26 -20.44 -3.24 0.97
N ASP A 27 -20.11 -4.14 1.92
CA ASP A 27 -20.87 -4.26 3.16
C ASP A 27 -20.74 -2.98 4.02
N ALA A 28 -21.72 -2.78 4.89
CA ALA A 28 -21.79 -1.56 5.69
C ALA A 28 -20.57 -1.40 6.61
N GLY A 29 -20.02 -2.50 7.13
CA GLY A 29 -18.89 -2.46 8.05
C GLY A 29 -17.62 -1.95 7.37
N LEU A 30 -17.30 -2.46 6.17
CA LEU A 30 -16.14 -2.01 5.41
C LEU A 30 -16.32 -0.56 4.93
N VAL A 31 -17.49 -0.23 4.37
CA VAL A 31 -17.80 1.13 3.89
C VAL A 31 -17.66 2.15 5.02
N ASP A 32 -18.25 1.87 6.18
CA ASP A 32 -18.22 2.76 7.34
C ASP A 32 -16.80 2.93 7.91
N ALA A 33 -16.01 1.85 7.95
CA ALA A 33 -14.63 1.88 8.40
C ALA A 33 -13.73 2.70 7.47
N LEU A 34 -13.85 2.51 6.14
CA LEU A 34 -13.09 3.30 5.16
C LEU A 34 -13.49 4.78 5.18
N ALA A 35 -14.78 5.09 5.32
CA ALA A 35 -15.26 6.46 5.45
C ALA A 35 -14.79 7.10 6.77
N ALA A 36 -14.78 6.35 7.87
CA ALA A 36 -14.25 6.82 9.14
C ALA A 36 -12.74 7.10 9.07
N TYR A 37 -11.97 6.24 8.38
CA TYR A 37 -10.56 6.50 8.11
C TYR A 37 -10.35 7.81 7.34
N LEU A 38 -11.13 8.06 6.29
CA LEU A 38 -11.02 9.31 5.53
C LEU A 38 -11.39 10.55 6.36
N ARG A 39 -12.41 10.47 7.21
CA ARG A 39 -12.76 11.57 8.14
C ARG A 39 -11.61 11.87 9.10
N LEU A 40 -10.95 10.85 9.64
CA LEU A 40 -9.77 11.05 10.48
C LEU A 40 -8.60 11.65 9.69
N LEU A 41 -8.36 11.17 8.47
CA LEU A 41 -7.31 11.69 7.59
C LEU A 41 -7.53 13.17 7.28
N ASP A 42 -8.74 13.56 6.90
CA ASP A 42 -9.08 14.96 6.61
C ASP A 42 -8.86 15.85 7.84
N LYS A 43 -9.38 15.45 9.00
CA LYS A 43 -9.19 16.17 10.28
C LYS A 43 -7.71 16.40 10.61
N TRP A 44 -6.88 15.35 10.49
CA TRP A 44 -5.46 15.45 10.78
C TRP A 44 -4.70 16.23 9.70
N ASN A 45 -5.15 16.12 8.44
CA ASN A 45 -4.52 16.81 7.33
C ASN A 45 -4.60 18.32 7.44
N GLN A 46 -5.65 18.84 8.06
CA GLN A 46 -5.80 20.29 8.33
C GLN A 46 -4.67 20.83 9.22
N ALA A 47 -4.17 20.01 10.17
CA ALA A 47 -3.14 20.43 11.12
C ALA A 47 -1.71 20.02 10.71
N PHE A 48 -1.55 18.90 10.01
CA PHE A 48 -0.25 18.24 9.84
C PHE A 48 0.21 18.04 8.39
N ASN A 49 -0.63 18.38 7.39
CA ASN A 49 -0.32 18.20 5.97
C ASN A 49 0.18 16.78 5.64
N LEU A 50 -0.60 15.77 6.02
CA LEU A 50 -0.29 14.36 5.77
C LEU A 50 -0.41 13.98 4.29
N THR A 51 -1.25 14.70 3.55
CA THR A 51 -1.44 14.55 2.10
C THR A 51 -1.71 15.90 1.45
N SER A 52 -1.39 16.01 0.16
CA SER A 52 -1.72 17.17 -0.67
C SER A 52 -3.18 17.19 -1.15
N ILE A 53 -3.86 16.04 -1.13
CA ILE A 53 -5.26 15.91 -1.55
C ILE A 53 -6.15 16.37 -0.40
N ARG A 54 -7.10 17.25 -0.72
CA ARG A 54 -8.00 17.84 0.28
C ARG A 54 -9.47 17.53 0.01
N ASP A 55 -9.85 17.25 -1.22
CA ASP A 55 -11.19 16.86 -1.57
C ASP A 55 -11.49 15.42 -1.12
N PRO A 56 -12.56 15.18 -0.32
CA PRO A 56 -12.87 13.84 0.18
C PRO A 56 -13.16 12.82 -0.92
N ALA A 57 -13.80 13.23 -2.01
CA ALA A 57 -14.10 12.33 -3.13
C ALA A 57 -12.81 11.95 -3.89
N GLU A 58 -11.87 12.90 -4.06
CA GLU A 58 -10.52 12.58 -4.55
C GLU A 58 -9.76 11.64 -3.62
N MET A 59 -9.88 11.82 -2.29
CA MET A 59 -9.26 10.91 -1.32
C MET A 59 -9.79 9.48 -1.44
N VAL A 60 -11.11 9.29 -1.71
CA VAL A 60 -11.67 7.97 -1.98
C VAL A 60 -10.90 7.31 -3.11
N VAL A 61 -10.79 7.96 -4.25
CA VAL A 61 -10.23 7.38 -5.47
C VAL A 61 -8.70 7.24 -5.37
N ARG A 62 -8.00 8.37 -5.09
CA ARG A 62 -6.54 8.45 -5.19
C ARG A 62 -5.80 7.93 -3.96
N HIS A 63 -6.51 7.68 -2.87
CA HIS A 63 -5.90 7.10 -1.67
C HIS A 63 -6.45 5.70 -1.41
N VAL A 64 -7.77 5.55 -1.21
CA VAL A 64 -8.34 4.31 -0.73
C VAL A 64 -8.48 3.28 -1.85
N LEU A 65 -9.16 3.62 -2.96
CA LEU A 65 -9.32 2.68 -4.08
C LEU A 65 -7.98 2.35 -4.75
N ASP A 66 -7.10 3.35 -4.89
CA ASP A 66 -5.72 3.15 -5.36
C ASP A 66 -4.97 2.14 -4.46
N SER A 67 -5.08 2.26 -3.14
CA SER A 67 -4.48 1.32 -2.18
C SER A 67 -5.09 -0.08 -2.28
N LEU A 68 -6.42 -0.18 -2.36
CA LEU A 68 -7.13 -1.45 -2.45
C LEU A 68 -6.87 -2.21 -3.75
N SER A 69 -6.51 -1.50 -4.83
CA SER A 69 -6.13 -2.12 -6.10
C SER A 69 -4.86 -2.99 -5.99
N ALA A 70 -4.07 -2.83 -4.93
CA ALA A 70 -2.92 -3.67 -4.64
C ALA A 70 -3.29 -5.03 -4.00
N ARG A 71 -4.50 -5.18 -3.46
CA ARG A 71 -4.94 -6.37 -2.71
C ARG A 71 -4.74 -7.70 -3.45
N PRO A 72 -5.04 -7.83 -4.76
CA PRO A 72 -4.86 -9.09 -5.49
C PRO A 72 -3.39 -9.53 -5.60
N PHE A 73 -2.45 -8.61 -5.40
CA PHE A 73 -1.00 -8.88 -5.51
C PHE A 73 -0.35 -9.19 -4.15
N VAL A 74 -1.09 -9.03 -3.05
CA VAL A 74 -0.60 -9.38 -1.70
C VAL A 74 -0.60 -10.89 -1.53
N LYS A 75 0.56 -11.45 -1.17
CA LYS A 75 0.77 -12.87 -0.90
C LYS A 75 1.02 -13.11 0.59
N GLY A 76 0.60 -14.27 1.08
CA GLY A 76 0.85 -14.71 2.45
C GLY A 76 0.07 -13.94 3.51
N GLU A 77 0.48 -14.10 4.77
CA GLU A 77 -0.27 -13.60 5.93
C GLU A 77 0.35 -12.34 6.54
N ARG A 78 1.64 -12.11 6.30
CA ARG A 78 2.40 -11.04 6.93
C ARG A 78 2.82 -9.99 5.92
N VAL A 79 2.29 -8.80 6.07
CA VAL A 79 2.48 -7.67 5.15
C VAL A 79 3.19 -6.52 5.86
N LEU A 80 4.23 -5.98 5.23
CA LEU A 80 4.90 -4.75 5.65
C LEU A 80 4.62 -3.64 4.65
N ASP A 81 4.13 -2.53 5.12
CA ASP A 81 3.99 -1.28 4.33
C ASP A 81 5.13 -0.33 4.71
N VAL A 82 6.08 -0.12 3.80
CA VAL A 82 7.27 0.70 4.03
C VAL A 82 7.06 2.12 3.52
N GLY A 83 7.28 3.09 4.41
CA GLY A 83 6.98 4.48 4.12
C GLY A 83 5.47 4.73 4.05
N CYS A 84 4.72 4.13 4.96
CA CYS A 84 3.27 4.10 4.95
C CYS A 84 2.60 5.49 4.98
N GLY A 85 3.30 6.53 5.37
CA GLY A 85 2.79 7.90 5.39
C GLY A 85 1.53 8.03 6.24
N ALA A 86 0.44 8.39 5.60
CA ALA A 86 -0.90 8.42 6.19
C ALA A 86 -1.53 7.02 6.37
N GLY A 87 -0.74 5.94 6.31
CA GLY A 87 -1.22 4.57 6.40
C GLY A 87 -1.66 3.98 5.04
N LEU A 88 -1.04 4.42 3.96
CA LEU A 88 -1.39 4.04 2.58
C LEU A 88 -0.24 3.30 1.90
N PRO A 89 -0.44 2.05 1.43
CA PRO A 89 -1.73 1.37 1.28
C PRO A 89 -2.20 0.57 2.52
N GLY A 90 -1.42 0.47 3.59
CA GLY A 90 -1.59 -0.50 4.67
C GLY A 90 -2.93 -0.43 5.41
N ILE A 91 -3.47 0.75 5.75
CA ILE A 91 -4.76 0.86 6.46
C ILE A 91 -5.94 0.38 5.61
N PRO A 92 -6.14 0.85 4.36
CA PRO A 92 -7.20 0.31 3.50
C PRO A 92 -7.10 -1.20 3.31
N LEU A 93 -5.89 -1.73 3.09
CA LEU A 93 -5.67 -3.17 2.95
C LEU A 93 -6.02 -3.93 4.23
N ALA A 94 -5.61 -3.44 5.41
CA ALA A 94 -5.91 -4.09 6.69
C ALA A 94 -7.41 -4.12 6.99
N LEU A 95 -8.16 -3.08 6.61
CA LEU A 95 -9.62 -3.02 6.76
C LEU A 95 -10.33 -4.02 5.82
N ALA A 96 -9.84 -4.14 4.57
CA ALA A 96 -10.45 -5.01 3.57
C ALA A 96 -10.01 -6.47 3.66
N ASP A 97 -8.99 -6.78 4.44
CA ASP A 97 -8.40 -8.12 4.50
C ASP A 97 -8.02 -8.50 5.95
N PRO A 98 -9.02 -8.79 6.79
CA PRO A 98 -8.80 -9.06 8.21
C PRO A 98 -8.05 -10.36 8.50
N GLY A 99 -7.91 -11.23 7.50
CA GLY A 99 -7.16 -12.49 7.61
C GLY A 99 -5.63 -12.34 7.57
N ARG A 100 -5.12 -11.15 7.25
CA ARG A 100 -3.69 -10.87 7.20
C ARG A 100 -3.26 -9.89 8.28
N SER A 101 -1.99 -9.93 8.68
CA SER A 101 -1.40 -8.98 9.61
C SER A 101 -0.58 -7.93 8.86
N TYR A 102 -0.78 -6.66 9.21
CA TYR A 102 -0.15 -5.51 8.58
C TYR A 102 0.74 -4.77 9.55
N THR A 103 2.01 -4.59 9.20
CA THR A 103 2.93 -3.69 9.90
C THR A 103 3.15 -2.45 9.04
N LEU A 104 2.85 -1.27 9.60
CA LEU A 104 2.99 0.00 8.92
C LEU A 104 4.23 0.72 9.45
N LEU A 105 5.25 0.86 8.61
CA LEU A 105 6.55 1.42 8.97
C LEU A 105 6.74 2.79 8.33
N ASP A 106 7.05 3.80 9.13
CA ASP A 106 7.47 5.14 8.64
C ASP A 106 8.43 5.77 9.65
N SER A 107 9.39 6.56 9.16
CA SER A 107 10.33 7.28 10.03
C SER A 107 9.72 8.56 10.64
N GLY A 108 8.66 9.08 10.04
CA GLY A 108 8.02 10.34 10.41
C GLY A 108 7.09 10.20 11.63
N GLY A 109 7.50 10.72 12.79
CA GLY A 109 6.73 10.58 14.03
C GLY A 109 5.30 11.14 13.99
N LYS A 110 5.04 12.21 13.19
CA LYS A 110 3.67 12.73 13.01
C LYS A 110 2.79 11.73 12.25
N LYS A 111 3.33 11.11 11.21
CA LYS A 111 2.66 10.10 10.39
C LYS A 111 2.32 8.86 11.20
N VAL A 112 3.30 8.34 11.94
CA VAL A 112 3.10 7.15 12.80
C VAL A 112 2.10 7.41 13.92
N ARG A 113 2.10 8.61 14.51
CA ARG A 113 1.06 8.99 15.49
C ARG A 113 -0.33 8.96 14.88
N PHE A 114 -0.50 9.50 13.67
CA PHE A 114 -1.77 9.43 12.96
C PHE A 114 -2.20 7.99 12.73
N VAL A 115 -1.30 7.14 12.20
CA VAL A 115 -1.62 5.73 11.93
C VAL A 115 -2.01 5.00 13.23
N ARG A 116 -1.30 5.22 14.34
CA ARG A 116 -1.65 4.66 15.66
C ARG A 116 -3.02 5.10 16.13
N GLN A 117 -3.36 6.38 15.91
CA GLN A 117 -4.70 6.91 16.25
C GLN A 117 -5.78 6.20 15.43
N VAL A 118 -5.59 6.05 14.12
CA VAL A 118 -6.52 5.33 13.24
C VAL A 118 -6.72 3.89 13.72
N ILE A 119 -5.62 3.16 13.96
CA ILE A 119 -5.67 1.78 14.44
C ILE A 119 -6.48 1.67 15.73
N ALA A 120 -6.27 2.58 16.68
CA ALA A 120 -6.96 2.58 17.97
C ALA A 120 -8.44 2.95 17.83
N GLU A 121 -8.77 4.04 17.12
CA GLU A 121 -10.15 4.51 16.97
C GLU A 121 -11.03 3.55 16.18
N LEU A 122 -10.48 2.99 15.09
CA LEU A 122 -11.21 2.04 14.25
C LEU A 122 -11.08 0.58 14.75
N LYS A 123 -10.35 0.36 15.85
CA LYS A 123 -10.14 -0.96 16.47
C LYS A 123 -9.59 -1.99 15.47
N ILE A 124 -8.64 -1.59 14.63
CA ILE A 124 -8.03 -2.46 13.61
C ILE A 124 -7.08 -3.44 14.31
N ARG A 125 -7.53 -4.68 14.50
CA ARG A 125 -6.82 -5.68 15.31
C ARG A 125 -5.64 -6.33 14.60
N ASN A 126 -5.64 -6.28 13.28
CA ASN A 126 -4.65 -6.90 12.40
C ASN A 126 -3.62 -5.90 11.85
N ALA A 127 -3.53 -4.70 12.43
CA ALA A 127 -2.54 -3.70 12.04
C ALA A 127 -1.74 -3.18 13.22
N SER A 128 -0.47 -2.87 12.99
CA SER A 128 0.44 -2.23 13.94
C SER A 128 1.27 -1.14 13.26
N ALA A 129 1.71 -0.12 14.01
CA ALA A 129 2.49 0.99 13.46
C ALA A 129 3.84 1.14 14.18
N VAL A 130 4.91 1.14 13.39
CA VAL A 130 6.30 1.21 13.85
C VAL A 130 6.94 2.51 13.36
N GLN A 131 7.53 3.27 14.29
CA GLN A 131 8.31 4.45 13.94
C GLN A 131 9.79 4.08 13.89
N MET A 132 10.31 3.91 12.67
CA MET A 132 11.71 3.55 12.45
C MET A 132 12.08 3.80 10.98
N ARG A 133 13.36 4.01 10.70
CA ARG A 133 13.86 3.94 9.32
C ARG A 133 13.87 2.49 8.85
N VAL A 134 13.64 2.28 7.57
CA VAL A 134 13.59 0.91 7.03
C VAL A 134 14.93 0.19 7.19
N GLU A 135 16.04 0.90 7.09
CA GLU A 135 17.39 0.38 7.24
C GLU A 135 17.66 -0.16 8.65
N ASP A 136 17.04 0.44 9.67
CA ASP A 136 17.24 0.09 11.09
C ASP A 136 16.22 -0.96 11.58
N TYR A 137 15.16 -1.22 10.82
CA TYR A 137 14.10 -2.09 11.25
C TYR A 137 14.49 -3.57 11.16
N ALA A 138 14.59 -4.24 12.29
CA ALA A 138 14.93 -5.65 12.44
C ALA A 138 13.77 -6.42 13.10
N PRO A 139 12.81 -6.94 12.31
CA PRO A 139 11.69 -7.72 12.85
C PRO A 139 12.13 -9.11 13.27
N MET A 140 11.42 -9.70 14.24
CA MET A 140 11.66 -11.10 14.66
C MET A 140 11.37 -12.12 13.54
N GLN A 141 10.49 -11.80 12.64
CA GLN A 141 10.09 -12.63 11.51
C GLN A 141 9.97 -11.77 10.27
N LEU A 142 10.41 -12.30 9.12
CA LEU A 142 10.32 -11.64 7.82
C LEU A 142 8.88 -11.65 7.29
N PHE A 143 8.62 -10.86 6.25
CA PHE A 143 7.29 -10.63 5.68
C PHE A 143 7.10 -11.39 4.37
N ASP A 144 5.90 -11.89 4.16
CA ASP A 144 5.51 -12.57 2.91
C ASP A 144 5.33 -11.56 1.77
N THR A 145 4.83 -10.37 2.10
CA THR A 145 4.76 -9.24 1.18
C THR A 145 5.31 -7.98 1.84
N VAL A 146 6.25 -7.32 1.18
CA VAL A 146 6.70 -5.98 1.54
C VAL A 146 6.23 -5.04 0.45
N THR A 147 5.37 -4.08 0.79
CA THR A 147 4.80 -3.13 -0.17
C THR A 147 5.25 -1.71 0.11
N SER A 148 5.24 -0.89 -0.94
CA SER A 148 5.40 0.56 -0.82
C SER A 148 4.74 1.27 -1.99
N ARG A 149 4.16 2.45 -1.68
CA ARG A 149 3.61 3.40 -2.65
C ARG A 149 4.53 4.61 -2.88
N ALA A 150 5.49 4.82 -2.00
CA ALA A 150 6.21 6.08 -1.88
C ALA A 150 7.72 5.99 -2.20
N PHE A 151 8.27 4.83 -2.51
CA PHE A 151 9.68 4.74 -2.89
C PHE A 151 9.93 5.37 -4.26
N ALA A 152 10.99 6.19 -4.34
CA ALA A 152 11.34 6.92 -5.55
C ALA A 152 11.70 5.98 -6.70
N ALA A 153 12.59 5.00 -6.45
CA ALA A 153 13.02 4.04 -7.46
C ALA A 153 12.90 2.59 -6.96
N LEU A 154 12.61 1.67 -7.87
CA LEU A 154 12.50 0.24 -7.58
C LEU A 154 13.81 -0.37 -7.05
N PRO A 155 14.99 -0.07 -7.63
CA PRO A 155 16.26 -0.55 -7.08
C PRO A 155 16.52 -0.09 -5.64
N ASP A 156 16.12 1.14 -5.28
CA ASP A 156 16.27 1.66 -3.92
C ASP A 156 15.32 0.96 -2.94
N PHE A 157 14.11 0.67 -3.40
CA PHE A 157 13.15 -0.11 -2.62
C PHE A 157 13.70 -1.50 -2.32
N ILE A 158 14.26 -2.18 -3.33
CA ILE A 158 14.88 -3.50 -3.17
C ILE A 158 16.06 -3.43 -2.21
N ARG A 159 16.98 -2.49 -2.37
CA ARG A 159 18.15 -2.32 -1.47
C ARG A 159 17.75 -2.05 -0.03
N GLY A 160 16.76 -1.18 0.18
CA GLY A 160 16.33 -0.79 1.53
C GLY A 160 15.48 -1.86 2.24
N ALA A 161 14.55 -2.46 1.51
CA ALA A 161 13.51 -3.31 2.10
C ALA A 161 13.63 -4.81 1.76
N GLY A 162 14.44 -5.18 0.76
CA GLY A 162 14.55 -6.56 0.30
C GLY A 162 14.96 -7.56 1.38
N ARG A 163 15.81 -7.14 2.34
CA ARG A 163 16.19 -7.99 3.49
C ARG A 163 15.04 -8.35 4.42
N LEU A 164 13.91 -7.62 4.35
CA LEU A 164 12.72 -7.84 5.15
C LEU A 164 11.75 -8.85 4.53
N VAL A 165 11.99 -9.23 3.28
CA VAL A 165 11.18 -10.21 2.52
C VAL A 165 11.59 -11.62 2.91
N ALA A 166 10.61 -12.46 3.26
CA ALA A 166 10.80 -13.90 3.47
C ALA A 166 11.33 -14.58 2.20
N ARG A 167 11.90 -15.79 2.34
CA ARG A 167 12.52 -16.51 1.20
C ARG A 167 11.57 -16.63 0.01
N ASP A 168 10.32 -17.03 0.25
CA ASP A 168 9.28 -17.22 -0.76
C ASP A 168 8.34 -16.01 -0.85
N GLY A 169 8.72 -14.89 -0.24
CA GLY A 169 7.98 -13.64 -0.22
C GLY A 169 8.26 -12.78 -1.45
N ARG A 170 7.65 -11.60 -1.48
CA ARG A 170 7.77 -10.65 -2.59
C ARG A 170 7.82 -9.19 -2.14
N LEU A 171 8.41 -8.36 -2.98
CA LEU A 171 8.23 -6.91 -2.96
C LEU A 171 7.08 -6.55 -3.90
N LEU A 172 6.21 -5.65 -3.47
CA LEU A 172 5.12 -5.11 -4.25
C LEU A 172 5.25 -3.58 -4.33
N ALA A 173 5.68 -3.09 -5.47
CA ALA A 173 5.81 -1.66 -5.72
C ALA A 173 4.59 -1.13 -6.49
N MET A 174 3.96 -0.09 -5.94
CA MET A 174 2.86 0.63 -6.58
C MET A 174 3.41 1.83 -7.33
N LYS A 175 3.29 1.85 -8.65
CA LYS A 175 3.82 2.91 -9.52
C LYS A 175 2.72 3.55 -10.37
N GLY A 176 2.84 4.84 -10.64
CA GLY A 176 1.95 5.53 -11.56
C GLY A 176 2.25 5.15 -13.01
N ARG A 177 3.42 5.53 -13.51
CA ARG A 177 3.89 5.16 -14.85
C ARG A 177 4.74 3.91 -14.79
N LEU A 178 4.81 3.19 -15.91
CA LEU A 178 5.73 2.08 -16.07
C LEU A 178 7.18 2.59 -15.98
N PRO A 179 7.97 2.17 -14.98
CA PRO A 179 9.33 2.68 -14.79
C PRO A 179 10.33 1.80 -15.56
N THR A 180 10.32 1.87 -16.89
CA THR A 180 11.11 0.99 -17.79
C THR A 180 12.58 0.93 -17.38
N ASP A 181 13.21 2.08 -17.15
CA ASP A 181 14.63 2.16 -16.76
C ASP A 181 14.90 1.52 -15.40
N GLU A 182 13.93 1.58 -14.45
CA GLU A 182 14.06 0.96 -13.14
C GLU A 182 13.96 -0.58 -13.22
N LEU A 183 13.18 -1.10 -14.19
CA LEU A 183 13.02 -2.53 -14.39
C LEU A 183 14.29 -3.19 -14.94
N GLU A 184 15.09 -2.45 -15.71
CA GLU A 184 16.37 -2.92 -16.27
C GLU A 184 17.52 -2.85 -15.23
N ALA A 185 17.36 -2.04 -14.18
CA ALA A 185 18.38 -1.74 -13.17
C ALA A 185 18.22 -2.53 -11.86
N LEU A 186 17.61 -3.72 -11.90
CA LEU A 186 17.38 -4.53 -10.70
C LEU A 186 18.72 -4.97 -10.07
N PRO A 187 18.83 -4.93 -8.74
CA PRO A 187 19.97 -5.52 -8.04
C PRO A 187 20.06 -7.02 -8.26
N ASP A 188 21.30 -7.55 -8.21
CA ASP A 188 21.56 -8.99 -8.34
C ASP A 188 20.75 -9.80 -7.31
N GLY A 189 20.34 -10.99 -7.74
CA GLY A 189 19.54 -11.90 -6.91
C GLY A 189 18.04 -11.58 -6.88
N TRP A 190 17.58 -10.60 -7.66
CA TRP A 190 16.15 -10.24 -7.79
C TRP A 190 15.68 -10.35 -9.22
N GLU A 191 14.41 -10.69 -9.38
CA GLU A 191 13.75 -10.78 -10.68
C GLU A 191 12.33 -10.20 -10.62
N ILE A 192 11.86 -9.76 -11.78
CA ILE A 192 10.48 -9.30 -11.94
C ILE A 192 9.59 -10.52 -12.10
N GLU A 193 8.69 -10.74 -11.15
CA GLU A 193 7.67 -11.79 -11.23
C GLU A 193 6.51 -11.35 -12.12
N ALA A 194 6.08 -10.09 -11.96
CA ALA A 194 4.99 -9.52 -12.76
C ALA A 194 5.07 -8.00 -12.84
N VAL A 195 4.61 -7.48 -13.98
CA VAL A 195 4.30 -6.06 -14.19
C VAL A 195 2.88 -5.98 -14.74
N THR A 196 1.97 -5.45 -13.94
CA THR A 196 0.56 -5.42 -14.28
C THR A 196 0.02 -4.00 -14.28
N ALA A 197 -0.52 -3.58 -15.43
CA ALA A 197 -1.30 -2.35 -15.50
C ALA A 197 -2.64 -2.58 -14.77
N VAL A 198 -2.99 -1.68 -13.87
CA VAL A 198 -4.18 -1.80 -13.03
C VAL A 198 -5.10 -0.61 -13.27
N GLN A 199 -6.38 -0.91 -13.42
CA GLN A 199 -7.41 0.11 -13.50
C GLN A 199 -7.98 0.36 -12.10
N VAL A 200 -7.87 1.61 -11.63
CA VAL A 200 -8.48 2.03 -10.36
C VAL A 200 -9.82 2.70 -10.68
N PRO A 201 -10.94 2.21 -10.15
CA PRO A 201 -12.25 2.79 -10.43
C PRO A 201 -12.30 4.30 -10.12
N GLY A 202 -12.80 5.08 -11.06
CA GLY A 202 -12.88 6.54 -10.93
C GLY A 202 -11.56 7.29 -11.10
N LEU A 203 -10.44 6.61 -11.38
CA LEU A 203 -9.14 7.22 -11.59
C LEU A 203 -8.75 7.20 -13.08
N ASP A 204 -8.65 8.37 -13.71
CA ASP A 204 -8.08 8.49 -15.04
C ASP A 204 -6.57 8.76 -14.97
N ALA A 205 -5.83 7.76 -14.52
CA ALA A 205 -4.38 7.79 -14.48
C ALA A 205 -3.83 6.37 -14.51
N GLN A 206 -2.68 6.21 -15.14
CA GLN A 206 -2.00 4.92 -15.18
C GLN A 206 -1.60 4.46 -13.79
N ARG A 207 -1.75 3.17 -13.54
CA ARG A 207 -1.24 2.47 -12.36
C ARG A 207 -0.63 1.15 -12.76
N HIS A 208 0.49 0.84 -12.12
CA HIS A 208 1.21 -0.43 -12.33
C HIS A 208 1.54 -1.04 -10.98
N MET A 209 1.28 -2.32 -10.86
CA MET A 209 1.76 -3.16 -9.77
C MET A 209 2.97 -3.92 -10.27
N ILE A 210 4.10 -3.72 -9.62
CA ILE A 210 5.35 -4.41 -9.96
C ILE A 210 5.65 -5.36 -8.82
N VAL A 211 5.64 -6.64 -9.14
CA VAL A 211 5.96 -7.72 -8.22
C VAL A 211 7.38 -8.19 -8.51
N VAL A 212 8.21 -8.17 -7.46
CA VAL A 212 9.61 -8.57 -7.53
C VAL A 212 9.86 -9.65 -6.48
N SER A 213 10.51 -10.73 -6.86
CA SER A 213 10.88 -11.83 -5.99
C SER A 213 12.40 -12.08 -6.01
N ARG A 214 12.88 -12.86 -5.05
CA ARG A 214 14.24 -13.37 -5.14
C ARG A 214 14.33 -14.38 -6.28
N ARG A 215 15.40 -14.34 -7.06
CA ARG A 215 15.68 -15.42 -8.00
C ARG A 215 15.79 -16.73 -7.23
N ALA A 216 15.11 -17.76 -7.72
CA ALA A 216 15.36 -19.11 -7.25
C ALA A 216 16.87 -19.38 -7.46
N ASP A 217 17.60 -19.69 -6.40
CA ASP A 217 18.96 -20.17 -6.53
C ASP A 217 18.90 -21.35 -7.50
N GLY A 218 19.51 -21.19 -8.65
CA GLY A 218 19.67 -22.31 -9.58
C GLY A 218 20.27 -23.42 -8.73
N THR A 219 19.54 -24.51 -8.59
CA THR A 219 20.09 -25.74 -8.03
C THR A 219 21.37 -26.03 -8.79
N GLY A 220 22.49 -25.69 -8.15
CA GLY A 220 23.79 -26.04 -8.69
C GLY A 220 23.76 -27.53 -9.04
N ALA A 221 23.91 -27.82 -10.31
CA ALA A 221 24.26 -29.14 -10.73
C ALA A 221 25.63 -29.44 -10.12
N ASP A 222 25.61 -30.06 -8.95
CA ASP A 222 26.77 -30.81 -8.47
C ASP A 222 26.86 -32.05 -9.38
N SER A 223 27.82 -31.97 -10.26
CA SER A 223 28.36 -33.10 -10.99
C SER A 223 29.66 -33.54 -10.32
#